data_215db9f6694308290b33a70c7aa7986d
#
_entry.id   215db9f6694308290b33a70c7aa7986d
#
_cell.length_a   1.000
_cell.length_b   1.000
_cell.length_c   1.000
_cell.angle_alpha   90.00
_cell.angle_beta   90.00
_cell.angle_gamma   90.00
#
_symmetry.space_group_name_H-M   'P 1'
#
loop_
_entity.id
_entity.type
_entity.pdbx_description
1 polymer ?
#
loop_
_entity_poly.entity_id
_entity_poly.type
_entity_poly.pdbx_seq_one_letter_code
_entity_poly.pdbx_strand_id
1 'polypeptide(L)'
;MSPFTFRNSERGAVSVLTVGVFLILTLFVGMSTDFGIFLRYRRAMQNACDSGGLAGGLNLRTDPMTAAPTAERYAENDMRQNAIAWNALEATTLDENNQPTLIAPRRVRVEIHAGVPTYFLRLVQASVPVAVDCMARLTPIILGRGLEPLGLNYNAWDEYANTQGCLPLIQDGTPLAERTPPCDSFSITMSVSASGNPWGSGNTGMLAMQAPGATGDCFDDCPVGARQWMDTFIQGSPQSYCYDAARSPAVSDYTLNGQSCANVRTRPGTVTGPVINAVDARCDSGNPLDRIVVLALLNPAYTAEGGGSYTTEIWGFAAYELDCDNRPRPGAGTVTINGGFVSFVSMQAVGETTSFDTGVYTIKLIE
;
A
#
# COMPACT_ATOMS: atom_id res chain seq x y z
N MET A 1 32.79 79.51 -43.72
CA MET A 1 32.44 78.83 -42.47
C MET A 1 31.56 77.65 -42.84
N SER A 2 32.13 76.43 -42.80
CA SER A 2 31.42 75.19 -43.18
C SER A 2 30.75 74.56 -41.90
N PRO A 3 29.49 74.20 -41.91
CA PRO A 3 28.91 73.58 -40.75
C PRO A 3 29.36 72.10 -40.64
N PHE A 4 30.08 71.79 -39.57
CA PHE A 4 30.44 70.40 -39.21
C PHE A 4 29.15 69.63 -38.93
N THR A 5 28.79 68.73 -39.81
CA THR A 5 27.69 67.77 -39.61
C THR A 5 28.15 66.60 -38.76
N PHE A 6 27.91 66.64 -37.44
CA PHE A 6 28.04 65.51 -36.51
C PHE A 6 26.87 64.53 -36.66
N ARG A 7 26.68 63.98 -37.85
CA ARG A 7 25.51 63.10 -38.08
C ARG A 7 25.82 61.59 -38.10
N ASN A 8 27.09 61.18 -37.93
CA ASN A 8 27.50 59.77 -38.04
C ASN A 8 27.79 59.07 -36.72
N SER A 9 27.83 59.78 -35.55
CA SER A 9 28.16 59.12 -34.26
C SER A 9 26.97 58.38 -33.63
N GLU A 10 25.74 58.87 -33.88
CA GLU A 10 24.53 58.27 -33.31
C GLU A 10 24.22 56.88 -33.91
N ARG A 11 24.51 56.65 -35.18
CA ARG A 11 24.27 55.36 -35.84
C ARG A 11 25.19 54.28 -35.29
N GLY A 12 26.41 54.60 -34.91
CA GLY A 12 27.35 53.67 -34.29
C GLY A 12 26.91 53.27 -32.87
N ALA A 13 26.44 54.22 -32.07
CA ALA A 13 25.99 53.99 -30.71
C ALA A 13 24.74 53.07 -30.66
N VAL A 14 23.78 53.26 -31.57
CA VAL A 14 22.58 52.44 -31.68
C VAL A 14 22.98 50.97 -32.06
N SER A 15 23.89 50.77 -32.98
CA SER A 15 24.36 49.47 -33.39
C SER A 15 25.03 48.70 -32.23
N VAL A 16 25.89 49.38 -31.45
CA VAL A 16 26.51 48.76 -30.26
C VAL A 16 25.50 48.36 -29.22
N LEU A 17 24.52 49.24 -28.95
CA LEU A 17 23.45 48.99 -28.00
C LEU A 17 22.58 47.80 -28.46
N THR A 18 22.22 47.75 -29.75
CA THR A 18 21.43 46.62 -30.32
C THR A 18 22.20 45.28 -30.21
N VAL A 19 23.47 45.23 -30.48
CA VAL A 19 24.29 44.03 -30.31
C VAL A 19 24.38 43.64 -28.87
N GLY A 20 24.54 44.60 -27.94
CA GLY A 20 24.54 44.31 -26.48
C GLY A 20 23.22 43.71 -25.98
N VAL A 21 22.09 44.32 -26.38
CA VAL A 21 20.78 43.78 -26.03
C VAL A 21 20.58 42.39 -26.62
N PHE A 22 20.95 42.17 -27.88
CA PHE A 22 20.81 40.84 -28.51
C PHE A 22 21.65 39.79 -27.80
N LEU A 23 22.88 40.09 -27.40
CA LEU A 23 23.71 39.19 -26.61
C LEU A 23 23.07 38.81 -25.26
N ILE A 24 22.54 39.82 -24.54
CA ILE A 24 21.87 39.59 -23.28
C ILE A 24 20.64 38.69 -23.47
N LEU A 25 19.81 38.96 -24.47
CA LEU A 25 18.60 38.12 -24.76
C LEU A 25 19.01 36.67 -25.11
N THR A 26 20.08 36.51 -25.91
CA THR A 26 20.57 35.17 -26.28
C THR A 26 21.06 34.39 -25.04
N LEU A 27 21.75 35.07 -24.11
CA LEU A 27 22.18 34.49 -22.84
C LEU A 27 20.98 34.07 -22.00
N PHE A 28 19.94 34.89 -21.86
CA PHE A 28 18.71 34.54 -21.12
C PHE A 28 18.00 33.34 -21.72
N VAL A 29 17.85 33.30 -23.04
CA VAL A 29 17.23 32.15 -23.74
C VAL A 29 18.06 30.89 -23.51
N GLY A 30 19.37 30.98 -23.60
CA GLY A 30 20.28 29.86 -23.37
C GLY A 30 20.21 29.32 -21.95
N MET A 31 20.25 30.19 -20.94
CA MET A 31 20.13 29.80 -19.54
C MET A 31 18.75 29.18 -19.26
N SER A 32 17.67 29.74 -19.82
CA SER A 32 16.31 29.19 -19.67
C SER A 32 16.20 27.78 -20.26
N THR A 33 16.87 27.52 -21.38
CA THR A 33 16.89 26.20 -22.02
C THR A 33 17.63 25.20 -21.15
N ASP A 34 18.85 25.51 -20.67
CA ASP A 34 19.62 24.62 -19.80
C ASP A 34 18.87 24.35 -18.48
N PHE A 35 18.21 25.36 -17.90
CA PHE A 35 17.39 25.19 -16.70
C PHE A 35 16.17 24.30 -16.95
N GLY A 36 15.51 24.44 -18.09
CA GLY A 36 14.41 23.56 -18.50
C GLY A 36 14.82 22.09 -18.61
N ILE A 37 16.01 21.85 -19.21
CA ILE A 37 16.59 20.50 -19.31
C ILE A 37 16.91 19.94 -17.92
N PHE A 38 17.54 20.74 -17.05
CA PHE A 38 17.84 20.37 -15.68
C PHE A 38 16.58 19.95 -14.91
N LEU A 39 15.49 20.73 -14.98
CA LEU A 39 14.22 20.40 -14.32
C LEU A 39 13.60 19.11 -14.88
N ARG A 40 13.68 18.90 -16.19
CA ARG A 40 13.21 17.66 -16.83
C ARG A 40 13.96 16.44 -16.30
N TYR A 41 15.29 16.51 -16.25
CA TYR A 41 16.14 15.43 -15.74
C TYR A 41 15.81 15.14 -14.27
N ARG A 42 15.76 16.18 -13.44
CA ARG A 42 15.45 16.02 -12.01
C ARG A 42 14.09 15.35 -11.78
N ARG A 43 13.05 15.76 -12.53
CA ARG A 43 11.73 15.13 -12.44
C ARG A 43 11.74 13.68 -12.88
N ALA A 44 12.41 13.36 -13.97
CA ALA A 44 12.47 11.98 -14.44
C ALA A 44 13.29 11.10 -13.49
N MET A 45 14.37 11.61 -12.90
CA MET A 45 15.11 10.91 -11.85
C MET A 45 14.26 10.69 -10.60
N GLN A 46 13.48 11.70 -10.17
CA GLN A 46 12.57 11.57 -9.05
C GLN A 46 11.53 10.48 -9.30
N ASN A 47 10.89 10.49 -10.47
CA ASN A 47 9.91 9.46 -10.83
C ASN A 47 10.54 8.07 -10.85
N ALA A 48 11.74 7.92 -11.38
CA ALA A 48 12.46 6.64 -11.39
C ALA A 48 12.81 6.17 -9.97
N CYS A 49 13.25 7.10 -9.12
CA CYS A 49 13.55 6.84 -7.72
C CYS A 49 12.29 6.37 -6.98
N ASP A 50 11.18 7.09 -7.10
CA ASP A 50 9.89 6.77 -6.47
C ASP A 50 9.36 5.41 -6.94
N SER A 51 9.43 5.15 -8.24
CA SER A 51 9.05 3.86 -8.85
C SER A 51 9.90 2.71 -8.28
N GLY A 52 11.21 2.90 -8.21
CA GLY A 52 12.13 1.94 -7.61
C GLY A 52 11.83 1.71 -6.13
N GLY A 53 11.66 2.78 -5.36
CA GLY A 53 11.33 2.70 -3.93
C GLY A 53 10.04 1.94 -3.67
N LEU A 54 8.97 2.23 -4.42
CA LEU A 54 7.69 1.52 -4.30
C LEU A 54 7.83 0.03 -4.68
N ALA A 55 8.51 -0.28 -5.78
CA ALA A 55 8.71 -1.67 -6.22
C ALA A 55 9.55 -2.49 -5.23
N GLY A 56 10.63 -1.91 -4.70
CA GLY A 56 11.43 -2.54 -3.66
C GLY A 56 10.67 -2.68 -2.34
N GLY A 57 9.85 -1.66 -2.01
CA GLY A 57 9.01 -1.67 -0.81
C GLY A 57 8.04 -2.85 -0.76
N LEU A 58 7.49 -3.28 -1.90
CA LEU A 58 6.61 -4.46 -1.98
C LEU A 58 7.32 -5.74 -1.52
N ASN A 59 8.62 -5.87 -1.81
CA ASN A 59 9.39 -7.06 -1.49
C ASN A 59 9.95 -7.06 -0.05
N LEU A 60 9.85 -5.94 0.70
CA LEU A 60 10.44 -5.86 2.04
C LEU A 60 9.96 -6.93 3.01
N ARG A 61 8.76 -7.49 2.78
CA ARG A 61 8.17 -8.53 3.64
C ARG A 61 8.17 -9.91 3.03
N THR A 62 8.01 -10.01 1.71
CA THR A 62 7.93 -11.31 1.03
C THR A 62 9.31 -11.86 0.72
N ASP A 63 10.25 -11.02 0.35
CA ASP A 63 11.63 -11.39 0.03
C ASP A 63 12.57 -10.18 0.22
N PRO A 64 13.03 -9.92 1.46
CA PRO A 64 13.91 -8.79 1.76
C PRO A 64 15.22 -8.77 0.94
N MET A 65 15.71 -9.96 0.56
CA MET A 65 16.95 -10.10 -0.23
C MET A 65 16.79 -9.51 -1.64
N THR A 66 15.59 -9.57 -2.21
CA THR A 66 15.30 -9.05 -3.56
C THR A 66 14.76 -7.62 -3.54
N ALA A 67 14.51 -7.02 -2.37
CA ALA A 67 13.92 -5.69 -2.26
C ALA A 67 14.82 -4.61 -2.91
N ALA A 68 16.09 -4.54 -2.54
CA ALA A 68 17.05 -3.59 -3.11
C ALA A 68 17.31 -3.86 -4.61
N PRO A 69 17.63 -5.10 -5.07
CA PRO A 69 17.77 -5.39 -6.49
C PRO A 69 16.52 -5.09 -7.32
N THR A 70 15.33 -5.27 -6.76
CA THR A 70 14.09 -4.92 -7.44
C THR A 70 13.95 -3.41 -7.57
N ALA A 71 14.24 -2.65 -6.51
CA ALA A 71 14.23 -1.19 -6.54
C ALA A 71 15.17 -0.65 -7.63
N GLU A 72 16.42 -1.13 -7.66
CA GLU A 72 17.39 -0.75 -8.68
C GLU A 72 16.89 -1.04 -10.09
N ARG A 73 16.40 -2.24 -10.34
CA ARG A 73 15.90 -2.65 -11.66
C ARG A 73 14.76 -1.77 -12.16
N TYR A 74 13.81 -1.40 -11.29
CA TYR A 74 12.69 -0.54 -11.69
C TYR A 74 13.15 0.90 -11.93
N ALA A 75 13.99 1.45 -11.06
CA ALA A 75 14.57 2.77 -11.26
C ALA A 75 15.41 2.84 -12.54
N GLU A 76 16.25 1.84 -12.81
CA GLU A 76 17.03 1.73 -14.02
C GLU A 76 16.15 1.69 -15.29
N ASN A 77 15.07 0.92 -15.26
CA ASN A 77 14.13 0.83 -16.37
C ASN A 77 13.49 2.19 -16.70
N ASP A 78 13.05 2.92 -15.68
CA ASP A 78 12.45 4.25 -15.87
C ASP A 78 13.48 5.27 -16.37
N MET A 79 14.72 5.22 -15.88
CA MET A 79 15.82 6.06 -16.38
C MET A 79 16.11 5.77 -17.86
N ARG A 80 16.16 4.50 -18.26
CA ARG A 80 16.36 4.09 -19.65
C ARG A 80 15.24 4.54 -20.57
N GLN A 81 13.97 4.39 -20.14
CA GLN A 81 12.81 4.83 -20.91
C GLN A 81 12.81 6.33 -21.16
N ASN A 82 13.32 7.12 -20.22
CA ASN A 82 13.44 8.56 -20.32
C ASN A 82 14.74 9.01 -21.01
N ALA A 83 15.57 8.09 -21.50
CA ALA A 83 16.87 8.33 -22.13
C ALA A 83 17.82 9.18 -21.25
N ILE A 84 17.82 8.92 -19.95
CA ILE A 84 18.67 9.58 -18.97
C ILE A 84 19.86 8.66 -18.66
N ALA A 85 21.08 9.17 -18.87
CA ALA A 85 22.30 8.51 -18.43
C ALA A 85 22.55 8.84 -16.95
N TRP A 86 22.94 7.85 -16.17
CA TRP A 86 23.28 8.00 -14.76
C TRP A 86 24.72 7.55 -14.49
N ASN A 87 25.30 8.05 -13.42
CA ASN A 87 26.66 7.73 -12.99
C ASN A 87 26.67 6.67 -11.91
N ALA A 88 25.67 6.72 -11.00
CA ALA A 88 25.43 5.74 -9.96
C ALA A 88 23.93 5.62 -9.68
N LEU A 89 23.51 4.40 -9.38
CA LEU A 89 22.18 4.05 -8.91
C LEU A 89 22.38 2.95 -7.88
N GLU A 90 21.90 3.18 -6.67
CA GLU A 90 22.03 2.25 -5.55
C GLU A 90 20.74 2.20 -4.75
N ALA A 91 20.33 1.01 -4.35
CA ALA A 91 19.24 0.83 -3.43
C ALA A 91 19.70 0.07 -2.18
N THR A 92 19.20 0.48 -1.03
CA THR A 92 19.57 -0.10 0.27
C THR A 92 18.32 -0.34 1.11
N THR A 93 18.24 -1.52 1.73
CA THR A 93 17.20 -1.83 2.72
C THR A 93 17.64 -1.37 4.11
N LEU A 94 16.74 -0.74 4.85
CA LEU A 94 17.02 -0.10 6.13
C LEU A 94 16.02 -0.54 7.20
N ASP A 95 16.44 -0.53 8.46
CA ASP A 95 15.59 -0.68 9.63
C ASP A 95 14.85 0.64 9.97
N GLU A 96 14.17 0.67 11.11
CA GLU A 96 13.49 1.89 11.60
C GLU A 96 14.46 3.01 12.01
N ASN A 97 15.72 2.67 12.29
CA ASN A 97 16.77 3.61 12.68
C ASN A 97 17.64 4.06 11.50
N ASN A 98 17.22 3.76 10.27
CA ASN A 98 17.97 4.01 9.02
C ASN A 98 19.32 3.27 8.96
N GLN A 99 19.45 2.12 9.61
CA GLN A 99 20.64 1.29 9.50
C GLN A 99 20.44 0.23 8.41
N PRO A 100 21.44 -0.01 7.55
CA PRO A 100 21.36 -1.06 6.53
C PRO A 100 21.11 -2.43 7.16
N THR A 101 20.08 -3.13 6.68
CA THR A 101 19.72 -4.45 7.19
C THR A 101 18.98 -5.28 6.14
N LEU A 102 19.15 -6.60 6.21
CA LEU A 102 18.33 -7.59 5.51
C LEU A 102 17.37 -8.32 6.46
N ILE A 103 17.51 -8.07 7.77
CA ILE A 103 16.67 -8.70 8.79
C ILE A 103 15.54 -7.74 9.13
N ALA A 104 14.30 -8.15 8.82
CA ALA A 104 13.08 -7.37 9.05
C ALA A 104 13.15 -5.89 8.60
N PRO A 105 13.61 -5.60 7.38
CA PRO A 105 13.72 -4.22 6.92
C PRO A 105 12.35 -3.55 6.86
N ARG A 106 12.34 -2.25 7.17
CA ARG A 106 11.13 -1.42 7.17
C ARG A 106 11.12 -0.37 6.06
N ARG A 107 12.28 -0.13 5.44
CA ARG A 107 12.48 0.92 4.44
C ARG A 107 13.35 0.46 3.29
N VAL A 108 13.11 1.03 2.11
CA VAL A 108 14.02 0.98 0.96
C VAL A 108 14.39 2.40 0.61
N ARG A 109 15.67 2.69 0.56
CA ARG A 109 16.24 3.95 0.08
C ARG A 109 16.82 3.72 -1.30
N VAL A 110 16.54 4.63 -2.22
CA VAL A 110 17.11 4.64 -3.57
C VAL A 110 17.84 5.95 -3.79
N GLU A 111 19.09 5.89 -4.24
CA GLU A 111 19.91 7.04 -4.56
C GLU A 111 20.29 7.00 -6.04
N ILE A 112 20.07 8.09 -6.75
CA ILE A 112 20.41 8.21 -8.17
C ILE A 112 21.29 9.44 -8.39
N HIS A 113 22.44 9.26 -9.01
CA HIS A 113 23.36 10.32 -9.38
C HIS A 113 23.50 10.39 -10.90
N ALA A 114 23.37 11.58 -11.47
CA ALA A 114 23.52 11.81 -12.90
C ALA A 114 24.23 13.13 -13.22
N GLY A 115 24.84 13.21 -14.39
CA GLY A 115 25.35 14.47 -14.96
C GLY A 115 24.37 15.00 -16.00
N VAL A 116 23.69 16.11 -15.72
CA VAL A 116 22.80 16.76 -16.68
C VAL A 116 23.62 17.55 -17.70
N PRO A 117 23.53 17.23 -19.00
CA PRO A 117 24.27 17.95 -20.02
C PRO A 117 23.78 19.39 -20.13
N THR A 118 24.72 20.32 -20.31
CA THR A 118 24.44 21.72 -20.59
C THR A 118 24.73 22.02 -22.05
N TYR A 119 23.97 22.93 -22.65
CA TYR A 119 24.15 23.36 -24.02
C TYR A 119 24.80 24.75 -24.08
N PHE A 120 24.23 25.72 -23.42
CA PHE A 120 24.75 27.09 -23.38
C PHE A 120 25.81 27.30 -22.31
N LEU A 121 25.65 26.68 -21.16
CA LEU A 121 26.66 26.68 -20.09
C LEU A 121 27.85 25.78 -20.39
N ARG A 122 27.86 25.03 -21.51
CA ARG A 122 28.91 24.08 -21.88
C ARG A 122 30.31 24.72 -21.98
N LEU A 123 30.35 26.00 -22.28
CA LEU A 123 31.62 26.76 -22.33
C LEU A 123 32.28 26.89 -20.94
N VAL A 124 31.48 26.81 -19.87
CA VAL A 124 31.94 26.89 -18.48
C VAL A 124 31.92 25.53 -17.83
N GLN A 125 30.84 24.79 -18.03
CA GLN A 125 30.63 23.49 -17.41
C GLN A 125 29.83 22.58 -18.36
N ALA A 126 30.38 21.46 -18.76
CA ALA A 126 29.79 20.55 -19.74
C ALA A 126 28.57 19.77 -19.18
N SER A 127 28.52 19.53 -17.87
CA SER A 127 27.41 18.90 -17.17
C SER A 127 27.28 19.40 -15.75
N VAL A 128 26.06 19.46 -15.25
CA VAL A 128 25.76 19.79 -13.84
C VAL A 128 25.43 18.49 -13.11
N PRO A 129 26.13 18.16 -12.00
CA PRO A 129 25.81 16.98 -11.21
C PRO A 129 24.45 17.17 -10.51
N VAL A 130 23.62 16.14 -10.55
CA VAL A 130 22.32 16.06 -9.88
C VAL A 130 22.25 14.76 -9.10
N ALA A 131 21.79 14.85 -7.87
CA ALA A 131 21.47 13.70 -7.05
C ALA A 131 19.98 13.74 -6.65
N VAL A 132 19.36 12.58 -6.63
CA VAL A 132 17.99 12.38 -6.14
C VAL A 132 18.05 11.23 -5.16
N ASP A 133 17.39 11.41 -4.04
CA ASP A 133 17.23 10.44 -2.96
C ASP A 133 15.75 10.31 -2.64
N CYS A 134 15.26 9.09 -2.54
CA CYS A 134 13.90 8.80 -2.12
C CYS A 134 13.88 7.59 -1.20
N MET A 135 12.89 7.55 -0.35
CA MET A 135 12.71 6.47 0.61
C MET A 135 11.26 5.98 0.58
N ALA A 136 11.09 4.68 0.45
CA ALA A 136 9.81 4.02 0.67
C ALA A 136 9.82 3.34 2.04
N ARG A 137 8.73 3.49 2.79
CA ARG A 137 8.54 2.92 4.12
C ARG A 137 7.30 2.05 4.17
N LEU A 138 7.40 0.91 4.83
CA LEU A 138 6.24 0.12 5.26
C LEU A 138 5.53 0.83 6.42
N THR A 139 4.23 1.02 6.27
CA THR A 139 3.37 1.64 7.28
C THR A 139 2.17 0.74 7.57
N PRO A 140 1.85 0.43 8.83
CA PRO A 140 0.64 -0.32 9.17
C PRO A 140 -0.61 0.36 8.60
N ILE A 141 -1.57 -0.40 8.12
CA ILE A 141 -2.76 0.16 7.50
C ILE A 141 -3.78 0.63 8.53
N ILE A 142 -4.40 1.78 8.27
CA ILE A 142 -5.54 2.32 9.03
C ILE A 142 -6.80 2.41 8.21
N LEU A 143 -6.69 2.30 6.88
CA LEU A 143 -7.81 2.24 5.96
C LEU A 143 -7.51 1.16 4.93
N GLY A 144 -8.38 0.17 4.81
CA GLY A 144 -8.28 -0.92 3.84
C GLY A 144 -9.41 -0.90 2.83
N ARG A 145 -9.06 -1.20 1.58
CA ARG A 145 -9.97 -1.61 0.51
C ARG A 145 -9.66 -3.04 0.12
N GLY A 146 -10.60 -3.69 -0.54
CA GLY A 146 -10.40 -5.08 -0.95
C GLY A 146 -10.50 -6.06 0.22
N LEU A 147 -11.13 -5.64 1.34
CA LEU A 147 -11.34 -6.52 2.48
C LEU A 147 -12.32 -7.63 2.12
N GLU A 148 -12.03 -8.82 2.59
CA GLU A 148 -12.94 -9.94 2.52
C GLU A 148 -14.03 -9.84 3.61
N PRO A 149 -15.26 -10.32 3.34
CA PRO A 149 -16.39 -10.17 4.25
C PRO A 149 -16.34 -11.18 5.41
N LEU A 150 -15.16 -11.26 6.03
CA LEU A 150 -14.88 -12.13 7.17
C LEU A 150 -14.21 -11.31 8.28
N GLY A 151 -14.81 -11.34 9.45
CA GLY A 151 -14.28 -10.69 10.65
C GLY A 151 -13.75 -11.71 11.63
N LEU A 152 -12.71 -11.34 12.34
CA LEU A 152 -12.13 -12.09 13.44
C LEU A 152 -12.23 -11.28 14.72
N ASN A 153 -12.58 -11.95 15.84
CA ASN A 153 -12.51 -11.31 17.16
C ASN A 153 -11.06 -10.92 17.47
N TYR A 154 -10.86 -9.65 17.84
CA TYR A 154 -9.53 -9.14 18.16
C TYR A 154 -8.83 -9.97 19.25
N ASN A 155 -9.56 -10.41 20.28
CA ASN A 155 -8.97 -11.23 21.36
C ASN A 155 -8.40 -12.56 20.84
N ALA A 156 -9.06 -13.19 19.86
CA ALA A 156 -8.57 -14.44 19.28
C ALA A 156 -7.28 -14.23 18.48
N TRP A 157 -7.20 -13.11 17.77
CA TRP A 157 -5.98 -12.72 17.08
C TRP A 157 -4.86 -12.33 18.06
N ASP A 158 -5.20 -11.56 19.12
CA ASP A 158 -4.25 -11.11 20.14
C ASP A 158 -3.66 -12.28 20.92
N GLU A 159 -4.48 -13.28 21.25
CA GLU A 159 -4.01 -14.52 21.88
C GLU A 159 -2.98 -15.23 20.99
N TYR A 160 -3.29 -15.40 19.71
CA TYR A 160 -2.35 -16.01 18.76
C TYR A 160 -1.09 -15.16 18.56
N ALA A 161 -1.27 -13.88 18.31
CA ALA A 161 -0.16 -12.99 17.96
C ALA A 161 0.76 -12.70 19.16
N ASN A 162 0.19 -12.28 20.27
CA ASN A 162 0.94 -11.80 21.43
C ASN A 162 1.13 -12.88 22.49
N THR A 163 0.08 -13.59 22.91
CA THR A 163 0.16 -14.57 24.00
C THR A 163 0.94 -15.81 23.58
N GLN A 164 0.75 -16.29 22.34
CA GLN A 164 1.51 -17.41 21.79
C GLN A 164 2.85 -16.97 21.19
N GLY A 165 3.11 -15.66 21.08
CA GLY A 165 4.38 -15.11 20.59
C GLY A 165 4.56 -15.18 19.08
N CYS A 166 3.48 -15.27 18.29
CA CYS A 166 3.55 -15.39 16.84
C CYS A 166 3.71 -14.05 16.10
N LEU A 167 3.47 -12.92 16.77
CA LEU A 167 3.54 -11.60 16.15
C LEU A 167 4.89 -11.27 15.50
N PRO A 168 6.05 -11.52 16.13
CA PRO A 168 7.34 -11.28 15.49
C PRO A 168 7.49 -12.03 14.16
N LEU A 169 7.07 -13.30 14.10
CA LEU A 169 7.15 -14.12 12.87
C LEU A 169 6.22 -13.60 11.77
N ILE A 170 5.07 -13.03 12.14
CA ILE A 170 4.17 -12.36 11.20
C ILE A 170 4.85 -11.09 10.69
N GLN A 171 5.33 -10.25 11.59
CA GLN A 171 5.95 -8.96 11.25
C GLN A 171 7.23 -9.11 10.43
N ASP A 172 8.01 -10.16 10.66
CA ASP A 172 9.24 -10.45 9.92
C ASP A 172 8.97 -11.10 8.56
N GLY A 173 7.72 -11.47 8.28
CA GLY A 173 7.33 -12.10 7.02
C GLY A 173 7.80 -13.55 6.90
N THR A 174 8.09 -14.22 8.03
CA THR A 174 8.46 -15.65 8.03
C THR A 174 7.34 -16.48 7.38
N PRO A 175 7.62 -17.28 6.32
CA PRO A 175 6.62 -18.12 5.67
C PRO A 175 5.98 -19.12 6.65
N LEU A 176 4.69 -19.44 6.49
CA LEU A 176 4.01 -20.41 7.37
C LEU A 176 4.71 -21.76 7.43
N ALA A 177 5.22 -22.24 6.30
CA ALA A 177 5.92 -23.52 6.20
C ALA A 177 7.24 -23.58 7.01
N GLU A 178 7.80 -22.45 7.39
CA GLU A 178 9.04 -22.33 8.17
C GLU A 178 8.78 -22.14 9.66
N ARG A 179 7.52 -21.93 10.06
CA ARG A 179 7.14 -21.72 11.45
C ARG A 179 6.92 -23.04 12.17
N THR A 180 7.08 -23.00 13.47
CA THR A 180 6.78 -24.13 14.36
C THR A 180 5.48 -23.90 15.12
N PRO A 181 4.76 -24.96 15.54
CA PRO A 181 3.58 -24.82 16.39
C PRO A 181 3.86 -23.98 17.64
N PRO A 182 2.93 -23.10 18.05
CA PRO A 182 1.55 -22.93 17.54
C PRO A 182 1.42 -21.94 16.37
N CYS A 183 2.52 -21.39 15.83
CA CYS A 183 2.50 -20.28 14.88
C CYS A 183 2.41 -20.68 13.41
N ASP A 184 2.49 -21.96 13.11
CA ASP A 184 2.42 -22.54 11.76
C ASP A 184 1.02 -22.58 11.17
N SER A 185 -0.01 -22.51 12.04
CA SER A 185 -1.40 -22.58 11.60
C SER A 185 -2.36 -21.88 12.55
N PHE A 186 -3.48 -21.44 12.02
CA PHE A 186 -4.62 -20.89 12.77
C PHE A 186 -5.92 -21.29 12.05
N SER A 187 -6.90 -21.79 12.79
CA SER A 187 -8.20 -22.20 12.21
C SER A 187 -9.29 -21.22 12.55
N ILE A 188 -9.95 -20.66 11.54
CA ILE A 188 -11.12 -19.78 11.70
C ILE A 188 -12.37 -20.65 11.64
N THR A 189 -13.02 -20.86 12.79
CA THR A 189 -14.24 -21.67 12.87
C THR A 189 -15.47 -20.79 12.91
N MET A 190 -16.33 -20.95 11.93
CA MET A 190 -17.64 -20.31 11.84
C MET A 190 -18.72 -21.31 12.26
N SER A 191 -19.41 -21.02 13.36
CA SER A 191 -20.45 -21.89 13.89
C SER A 191 -21.69 -21.09 14.25
N VAL A 192 -22.89 -21.66 13.97
CA VAL A 192 -24.17 -21.07 14.37
C VAL A 192 -24.54 -21.41 15.82
N SER A 193 -23.82 -22.33 16.47
CA SER A 193 -24.15 -22.75 17.86
C SER A 193 -23.69 -21.67 18.86
N ALA A 194 -24.50 -21.40 19.87
CA ALA A 194 -24.23 -20.39 20.91
C ALA A 194 -23.07 -20.79 21.84
N SER A 195 -22.76 -22.06 21.94
CA SER A 195 -21.75 -22.58 22.87
C SER A 195 -20.34 -22.35 22.30
N GLY A 196 -19.56 -21.49 22.94
CA GLY A 196 -18.21 -21.19 22.55
C GLY A 196 -18.04 -20.28 21.34
N ASN A 197 -19.12 -19.67 20.85
CA ASN A 197 -19.05 -18.71 19.74
C ASN A 197 -18.73 -17.30 20.27
N PRO A 198 -17.58 -16.72 19.96
CA PRO A 198 -17.19 -15.38 20.45
C PRO A 198 -18.08 -14.26 19.91
N TRP A 199 -18.90 -14.54 18.90
CA TRP A 199 -19.79 -13.59 18.24
C TRP A 199 -21.21 -13.58 18.78
N GLY A 200 -21.52 -14.43 19.77
CA GLY A 200 -22.88 -14.64 20.23
C GLY A 200 -23.69 -15.60 19.35
N SER A 201 -24.89 -15.96 19.83
CA SER A 201 -25.78 -16.92 19.14
C SER A 201 -26.18 -16.44 17.75
N GLY A 202 -25.96 -17.27 16.74
CA GLY A 202 -26.38 -17.02 15.37
C GLY A 202 -25.42 -16.14 14.52
N ASN A 203 -24.33 -15.62 15.08
CA ASN A 203 -23.30 -14.91 14.37
C ASN A 203 -22.06 -15.79 14.16
N THR A 204 -21.44 -15.66 12.99
CA THR A 204 -20.38 -16.57 12.53
C THR A 204 -19.08 -15.83 12.15
N GLY A 205 -18.98 -14.53 12.44
CA GLY A 205 -17.87 -13.69 11.95
C GLY A 205 -18.03 -13.26 10.49
N MET A 206 -19.13 -13.61 9.84
CA MET A 206 -19.42 -13.12 8.49
C MET A 206 -19.86 -11.65 8.54
N LEU A 207 -19.34 -10.88 7.57
CA LEU A 207 -19.63 -9.45 7.47
C LEU A 207 -20.53 -9.15 6.27
N ALA A 208 -21.41 -8.17 6.44
CA ALA A 208 -22.19 -7.58 5.37
C ALA A 208 -21.35 -6.43 4.77
N MET A 209 -20.71 -6.68 3.66
CA MET A 209 -19.89 -5.72 2.91
C MET A 209 -20.43 -5.54 1.50
N GLN A 210 -20.17 -4.39 0.89
CA GLN A 210 -20.58 -4.13 -0.49
C GLN A 210 -19.90 -5.11 -1.44
N ALA A 211 -20.73 -5.75 -2.29
CA ALA A 211 -20.23 -6.62 -3.34
C ALA A 211 -19.66 -5.83 -4.52
N PRO A 212 -18.64 -6.34 -5.22
CA PRO A 212 -18.15 -5.75 -6.47
C PRO A 212 -19.27 -5.60 -7.49
N GLY A 213 -19.36 -4.41 -8.11
CA GLY A 213 -20.39 -4.10 -9.11
C GLY A 213 -21.81 -3.82 -8.55
N ALA A 214 -21.99 -3.83 -7.24
CA ALA A 214 -23.24 -3.35 -6.64
C ALA A 214 -23.39 -1.84 -6.87
N THR A 215 -24.57 -1.42 -7.33
CA THR A 215 -24.91 -0.01 -7.53
C THR A 215 -25.50 0.56 -6.26
N GLY A 216 -24.94 1.64 -5.73
CA GLY A 216 -25.38 2.36 -4.54
C GLY A 216 -24.35 2.30 -3.42
N ASP A 217 -24.35 3.35 -2.59
CA ASP A 217 -23.48 3.39 -1.41
C ASP A 217 -24.13 2.57 -0.29
N CYS A 218 -23.46 1.52 0.10
CA CYS A 218 -23.87 0.61 1.15
C CYS A 218 -23.23 1.01 2.48
N PHE A 219 -23.56 2.16 3.05
CA PHE A 219 -22.97 2.56 4.32
C PHE A 219 -23.59 1.83 5.54
N ASP A 220 -24.91 1.56 5.52
CA ASP A 220 -25.61 1.04 6.69
C ASP A 220 -26.37 -0.27 6.47
N ASP A 221 -26.79 -0.60 5.27
CA ASP A 221 -27.61 -1.79 4.99
C ASP A 221 -27.20 -2.40 3.64
N CYS A 222 -26.10 -3.16 3.65
CA CYS A 222 -25.74 -3.95 2.49
C CYS A 222 -26.57 -5.23 2.45
N PRO A 223 -27.55 -5.37 1.55
CA PRO A 223 -28.26 -6.64 1.37
C PRO A 223 -27.29 -7.63 0.74
N VAL A 224 -26.67 -8.48 1.55
CA VAL A 224 -25.71 -9.46 1.07
C VAL A 224 -26.36 -10.81 0.95
N GLY A 225 -26.82 -11.18 -0.24
CA GLY A 225 -27.17 -12.55 -0.58
C GLY A 225 -25.94 -13.46 -0.53
N ALA A 226 -26.17 -14.77 -0.50
CA ALA A 226 -25.07 -15.75 -0.43
C ALA A 226 -24.07 -15.62 -1.61
N ARG A 227 -24.57 -15.30 -2.82
CA ARG A 227 -23.75 -15.08 -4.00
C ARG A 227 -22.91 -13.80 -3.88
N GLN A 228 -23.52 -12.71 -3.45
CA GLN A 228 -22.82 -11.42 -3.27
C GLN A 228 -21.71 -11.55 -2.22
N TRP A 229 -21.96 -12.28 -1.13
CA TRP A 229 -20.95 -12.58 -0.14
C TRP A 229 -19.78 -13.35 -0.73
N MET A 230 -20.06 -14.38 -1.54
CA MET A 230 -19.04 -15.15 -2.25
C MET A 230 -18.22 -14.27 -3.21
N ASP A 231 -18.90 -13.44 -4.02
CA ASP A 231 -18.22 -12.52 -4.96
C ASP A 231 -17.31 -11.52 -4.19
N THR A 232 -17.77 -11.01 -3.03
CA THR A 232 -16.98 -10.13 -2.18
C THR A 232 -15.79 -10.86 -1.56
N PHE A 233 -15.95 -12.13 -1.16
CA PHE A 233 -14.85 -12.92 -0.63
C PHE A 233 -13.77 -13.20 -1.71
N ILE A 234 -14.16 -13.41 -2.94
CA ILE A 234 -13.23 -13.68 -4.06
C ILE A 234 -12.51 -12.41 -4.52
N GLN A 235 -13.18 -11.27 -4.59
CA GLN A 235 -12.68 -10.04 -5.22
C GLN A 235 -12.35 -8.92 -4.23
N GLY A 236 -12.72 -9.07 -2.96
CA GLY A 236 -12.68 -8.01 -1.96
C GLY A 236 -13.81 -6.98 -2.10
N SER A 237 -14.09 -6.26 -1.02
CA SER A 237 -15.09 -5.18 -1.03
C SER A 237 -14.51 -3.91 -1.68
N PRO A 238 -15.24 -3.23 -2.57
CA PRO A 238 -14.79 -1.98 -3.18
C PRO A 238 -14.82 -0.78 -2.22
N GLN A 239 -15.49 -0.90 -1.07
CA GLN A 239 -15.57 0.15 -0.07
C GLN A 239 -14.30 0.27 0.77
N SER A 240 -14.12 1.46 1.36
CA SER A 240 -13.05 1.74 2.32
C SER A 240 -13.54 1.52 3.74
N TYR A 241 -12.80 0.74 4.50
CA TYR A 241 -13.06 0.47 5.91
C TYR A 241 -11.90 0.99 6.74
N CYS A 242 -12.19 1.70 7.82
CA CYS A 242 -11.19 2.38 8.63
C CYS A 242 -11.02 1.72 9.98
N TYR A 243 -9.76 1.64 10.42
CA TYR A 243 -9.42 1.42 11.82
C TYR A 243 -9.51 2.75 12.57
N ASP A 244 -10.21 2.75 13.69
CA ASP A 244 -10.21 3.87 14.62
C ASP A 244 -10.57 3.39 16.02
N ALA A 245 -9.56 3.29 16.87
CA ALA A 245 -9.70 2.91 18.29
C ALA A 245 -10.49 3.94 19.13
N ALA A 246 -10.57 5.19 18.65
CA ALA A 246 -11.31 6.26 19.30
C ALA A 246 -12.73 6.45 18.74
N ARG A 247 -13.08 5.72 17.69
CA ARG A 247 -14.33 5.89 16.97
C ARG A 247 -15.51 5.31 17.76
N SER A 248 -16.54 6.12 17.92
CA SER A 248 -17.86 5.63 18.38
C SER A 248 -18.58 4.96 17.20
N PRO A 249 -19.19 3.76 17.38
CA PRO A 249 -19.92 3.07 16.31
C PRO A 249 -21.12 3.87 15.76
N ALA A 250 -21.49 4.95 16.42
CA ALA A 250 -22.63 5.79 16.03
C ALA A 250 -22.29 6.86 14.96
N VAL A 251 -21.04 6.98 14.53
CA VAL A 251 -20.65 8.02 13.55
C VAL A 251 -20.63 7.41 12.15
N SER A 252 -21.73 7.60 11.41
CA SER A 252 -21.88 7.10 10.01
C SER A 252 -21.06 7.86 8.97
N ASP A 253 -20.57 9.08 9.28
CA ASP A 253 -19.94 9.99 8.30
C ASP A 253 -18.47 10.23 8.59
N TYR A 254 -17.74 9.23 9.10
CA TYR A 254 -16.33 9.39 9.35
C TYR A 254 -15.53 9.38 8.03
N THR A 255 -14.71 10.42 7.85
CA THR A 255 -13.77 10.51 6.73
C THR A 255 -12.34 10.47 7.24
N LEU A 256 -11.52 9.57 6.70
CA LEU A 256 -10.10 9.51 6.97
C LEU A 256 -9.35 9.93 5.71
N ASN A 257 -8.49 10.96 5.81
CA ASN A 257 -7.74 11.49 4.67
C ASN A 257 -8.65 11.84 3.46
N GLY A 258 -9.87 12.32 3.70
CA GLY A 258 -10.84 12.67 2.67
C GLY A 258 -11.58 11.48 2.04
N GLN A 259 -11.38 10.27 2.54
CA GLN A 259 -12.14 9.08 2.11
C GLN A 259 -13.19 8.71 3.16
N SER A 260 -14.41 8.48 2.71
CA SER A 260 -15.49 8.02 3.57
C SER A 260 -15.26 6.57 4.02
N CYS A 261 -15.45 6.32 5.32
CA CYS A 261 -15.31 5.00 5.93
C CYS A 261 -16.68 4.34 6.09
N ALA A 262 -16.84 3.13 5.56
CA ALA A 262 -18.05 2.34 5.74
C ALA A 262 -18.14 1.73 7.15
N ASN A 263 -19.34 1.59 7.67
CA ASN A 263 -19.60 0.80 8.86
C ASN A 263 -19.55 -0.69 8.54
N VAL A 264 -19.04 -1.47 9.50
CA VAL A 264 -19.04 -2.92 9.38
C VAL A 264 -20.21 -3.49 10.17
N ARG A 265 -21.01 -4.32 9.51
CA ARG A 265 -22.11 -5.05 10.12
C ARG A 265 -21.86 -6.55 10.07
N THR A 266 -22.22 -7.24 11.12
CA THR A 266 -22.21 -8.70 11.13
C THR A 266 -23.42 -9.23 10.35
N ARG A 267 -23.22 -10.36 9.68
CA ARG A 267 -24.28 -11.07 9.00
C ARG A 267 -24.69 -12.30 9.82
N PRO A 268 -25.97 -12.42 10.23
CA PRO A 268 -26.42 -13.60 10.93
C PRO A 268 -26.53 -14.81 9.98
N GLY A 269 -26.36 -15.99 10.54
CA GLY A 269 -26.45 -17.26 9.82
C GLY A 269 -25.16 -17.71 9.15
N THR A 270 -25.10 -19.00 8.79
CA THR A 270 -23.99 -19.57 8.03
C THR A 270 -24.36 -19.70 6.56
N VAL A 271 -23.42 -19.39 5.68
CA VAL A 271 -23.46 -19.68 4.25
C VAL A 271 -22.36 -20.69 3.92
N THR A 272 -22.50 -21.90 4.46
CA THR A 272 -21.50 -22.99 4.33
C THR A 272 -21.07 -23.20 2.87
N GLY A 273 -22.03 -23.36 1.96
CA GLY A 273 -21.74 -23.57 0.54
C GLY A 273 -20.96 -22.41 -0.09
N PRO A 274 -21.41 -21.15 0.01
CA PRO A 274 -20.69 -19.99 -0.47
C PRO A 274 -19.26 -19.85 0.09
N VAL A 275 -19.05 -20.16 1.39
CA VAL A 275 -17.70 -20.11 1.98
C VAL A 275 -16.77 -21.14 1.35
N ILE A 276 -17.22 -22.38 1.21
CA ILE A 276 -16.44 -23.45 0.57
C ILE A 276 -16.11 -23.06 -0.86
N ASN A 277 -17.12 -22.69 -1.66
CA ASN A 277 -16.91 -22.31 -3.06
C ASN A 277 -15.96 -21.10 -3.23
N ALA A 278 -16.01 -20.14 -2.30
CA ALA A 278 -15.15 -18.97 -2.33
C ALA A 278 -13.69 -19.33 -2.01
N VAL A 279 -13.45 -20.17 -1.01
CA VAL A 279 -12.11 -20.68 -0.69
C VAL A 279 -11.56 -21.52 -1.84
N ASP A 280 -12.39 -22.43 -2.40
CA ASP A 280 -12.00 -23.24 -3.56
C ASP A 280 -11.62 -22.37 -4.75
N ALA A 281 -12.41 -21.35 -5.09
CA ALA A 281 -12.12 -20.45 -6.19
C ALA A 281 -10.77 -19.72 -6.03
N ARG A 282 -10.45 -19.26 -4.81
CA ARG A 282 -9.15 -18.63 -4.52
C ARG A 282 -7.99 -19.62 -4.60
N CYS A 283 -8.17 -20.82 -4.06
CA CYS A 283 -7.16 -21.86 -4.13
C CYS A 283 -6.90 -22.37 -5.56
N ASP A 284 -7.92 -22.38 -6.40
CA ASP A 284 -7.85 -22.87 -7.79
C ASP A 284 -7.41 -21.81 -8.80
N SER A 285 -7.26 -20.55 -8.38
CA SER A 285 -6.87 -19.42 -9.26
C SER A 285 -5.47 -19.60 -9.88
N GLY A 286 -4.59 -20.38 -9.25
CA GLY A 286 -3.20 -20.56 -9.66
C GLY A 286 -2.28 -19.38 -9.27
N ASN A 287 -2.83 -18.27 -8.77
CA ASN A 287 -2.05 -17.12 -8.28
C ASN A 287 -1.85 -17.25 -6.76
N PRO A 288 -0.62 -17.34 -6.25
CA PRO A 288 -0.36 -17.45 -4.81
C PRO A 288 -0.94 -16.29 -3.98
N LEU A 289 -1.01 -15.09 -4.55
CA LEU A 289 -1.55 -13.92 -3.86
C LEU A 289 -3.06 -14.02 -3.61
N ASP A 290 -3.79 -14.77 -4.42
CA ASP A 290 -5.23 -14.98 -4.24
C ASP A 290 -5.54 -15.85 -3.01
N ARG A 291 -4.54 -16.54 -2.45
CA ARG A 291 -4.68 -17.30 -1.20
C ARG A 291 -4.63 -16.39 0.04
N ILE A 292 -4.17 -15.16 -0.10
CA ILE A 292 -4.10 -14.20 1.00
C ILE A 292 -5.41 -13.41 1.05
N VAL A 293 -6.07 -13.44 2.19
CA VAL A 293 -7.30 -12.70 2.50
C VAL A 293 -7.02 -11.69 3.59
N VAL A 294 -7.52 -10.46 3.44
CA VAL A 294 -7.36 -9.41 4.45
C VAL A 294 -8.63 -9.31 5.27
N LEU A 295 -8.52 -9.65 6.55
CA LEU A 295 -9.62 -9.76 7.49
C LEU A 295 -9.72 -8.49 8.35
N ALA A 296 -10.96 -8.14 8.73
CA ALA A 296 -11.19 -7.14 9.76
C ALA A 296 -11.06 -7.77 11.16
N LEU A 297 -10.21 -7.20 12.01
CA LEU A 297 -10.18 -7.51 13.44
C LEU A 297 -11.23 -6.65 14.15
N LEU A 298 -12.20 -7.29 14.79
CA LEU A 298 -13.39 -6.63 15.33
C LEU A 298 -13.29 -6.46 16.84
N ASN A 299 -13.86 -5.36 17.33
CA ASN A 299 -13.95 -5.05 18.76
C ASN A 299 -14.65 -6.18 19.53
N PRO A 300 -13.98 -6.81 20.51
CA PRO A 300 -14.55 -7.93 21.27
C PRO A 300 -15.70 -7.54 22.21
N ALA A 301 -15.87 -6.25 22.53
CA ALA A 301 -16.94 -5.77 23.40
C ALA A 301 -18.34 -5.83 22.74
N TYR A 302 -18.38 -5.92 21.42
CA TYR A 302 -19.66 -6.04 20.68
C TYR A 302 -20.04 -7.51 20.54
N THR A 303 -20.68 -8.04 21.55
CA THR A 303 -21.37 -9.33 21.48
C THR A 303 -22.85 -9.10 21.12
N ALA A 304 -23.33 -9.76 20.08
CA ALA A 304 -24.75 -9.68 19.72
C ALA A 304 -25.62 -10.28 20.81
N GLU A 305 -26.46 -9.48 21.42
CA GLU A 305 -27.57 -9.96 22.19
C GLU A 305 -28.67 -10.42 21.22
N GLY A 306 -28.73 -11.74 20.96
CA GLY A 306 -29.70 -12.34 20.04
C GLY A 306 -29.29 -12.32 18.57
N GLY A 307 -29.67 -13.33 17.80
CA GLY A 307 -29.20 -13.65 16.44
C GLY A 307 -29.44 -12.64 15.30
N GLY A 308 -29.35 -11.34 15.61
CA GLY A 308 -29.48 -10.22 14.65
C GLY A 308 -28.16 -9.73 14.08
N SER A 309 -28.25 -8.90 13.01
CA SER A 309 -27.13 -8.12 12.50
C SER A 309 -26.84 -6.95 13.44
N TYR A 310 -25.60 -6.70 13.77
CA TYR A 310 -25.18 -5.55 14.56
C TYR A 310 -23.95 -4.86 13.92
N THR A 311 -23.86 -3.55 14.13
CA THR A 311 -22.70 -2.76 13.71
C THR A 311 -21.57 -2.94 14.73
N THR A 312 -20.35 -3.08 14.25
CA THR A 312 -19.16 -3.26 15.09
C THR A 312 -18.02 -2.35 14.59
N GLU A 313 -17.02 -2.18 15.46
CA GLU A 313 -15.82 -1.41 15.14
C GLU A 313 -14.70 -2.31 14.64
N ILE A 314 -13.90 -1.79 13.72
CA ILE A 314 -12.66 -2.42 13.29
C ILE A 314 -11.52 -1.93 14.19
N TRP A 315 -10.87 -2.87 14.87
CA TRP A 315 -9.70 -2.60 15.70
C TRP A 315 -8.37 -2.93 15.03
N GLY A 316 -8.40 -3.41 13.81
CA GLY A 316 -7.22 -3.70 13.02
C GLY A 316 -7.56 -4.50 11.78
N PHE A 317 -6.51 -4.80 11.02
CA PHE A 317 -6.59 -5.64 9.83
C PHE A 317 -5.52 -6.72 9.93
N ALA A 318 -5.85 -7.94 9.59
CA ALA A 318 -4.89 -9.04 9.55
C ALA A 318 -4.93 -9.73 8.20
N ALA A 319 -3.78 -10.11 7.69
CA ALA A 319 -3.69 -10.95 6.49
C ALA A 319 -3.61 -12.41 6.89
N TYR A 320 -4.37 -13.23 6.20
CA TYR A 320 -4.52 -14.64 6.47
C TYR A 320 -4.33 -15.43 5.17
N GLU A 321 -3.36 -16.33 5.16
CA GLU A 321 -3.10 -17.22 4.03
C GLU A 321 -3.93 -18.51 4.19
N LEU A 322 -4.73 -18.81 3.16
CA LEU A 322 -5.57 -19.99 3.11
C LEU A 322 -4.73 -21.26 2.91
N ASP A 323 -4.96 -22.29 3.72
CA ASP A 323 -4.41 -23.62 3.51
C ASP A 323 -5.23 -24.35 2.44
N CYS A 324 -4.72 -24.33 1.22
CA CYS A 324 -5.39 -24.93 0.07
C CYS A 324 -5.30 -26.47 0.03
N ASP A 325 -4.48 -27.08 0.85
CA ASP A 325 -4.38 -28.52 0.98
C ASP A 325 -5.43 -29.06 1.96
N ASN A 326 -5.80 -28.26 2.99
CA ASN A 326 -6.81 -28.58 3.98
C ASN A 326 -8.06 -27.67 3.84
N ARG A 327 -8.67 -27.72 2.67
CA ARG A 327 -9.84 -26.91 2.32
C ARG A 327 -11.03 -27.17 3.26
N PRO A 328 -11.89 -26.17 3.47
CA PRO A 328 -13.07 -26.34 4.33
C PRO A 328 -14.01 -27.43 3.77
N ARG A 329 -14.51 -28.27 4.65
CA ARG A 329 -15.48 -29.31 4.31
C ARG A 329 -16.83 -29.01 4.93
N PRO A 330 -17.94 -29.40 4.29
CA PRO A 330 -19.27 -29.21 4.85
C PRO A 330 -19.41 -30.01 6.13
N GLY A 331 -19.72 -29.34 7.24
CA GLY A 331 -20.11 -29.91 8.52
C GLY A 331 -21.51 -29.49 8.89
N ALA A 332 -22.11 -30.11 9.91
CA ALA A 332 -23.43 -29.78 10.39
C ALA A 332 -23.48 -28.37 11.03
N GLY A 333 -23.69 -27.33 10.22
CA GLY A 333 -23.81 -25.94 10.68
C GLY A 333 -22.48 -25.27 11.07
N THR A 334 -21.35 -25.91 10.78
CA THR A 334 -19.99 -25.38 11.09
C THR A 334 -19.11 -25.45 9.86
N VAL A 335 -18.34 -24.40 9.62
CA VAL A 335 -17.28 -24.35 8.59
C VAL A 335 -16.00 -23.92 9.26
N THR A 336 -14.92 -24.66 9.03
CA THR A 336 -13.58 -24.29 9.48
C THR A 336 -12.72 -23.96 8.26
N ILE A 337 -12.15 -22.75 8.24
CA ILE A 337 -11.17 -22.31 7.27
C ILE A 337 -9.79 -22.48 7.91
N ASN A 338 -8.95 -23.28 7.31
CA ASN A 338 -7.57 -23.54 7.78
C ASN A 338 -6.60 -22.63 7.06
N GLY A 339 -5.53 -22.22 7.75
CA GLY A 339 -4.49 -21.34 7.22
C GLY A 339 -3.65 -20.76 8.35
N GLY A 340 -3.11 -19.57 8.14
CA GLY A 340 -2.34 -18.88 9.17
C GLY A 340 -2.16 -17.40 8.86
N PHE A 341 -1.84 -16.61 9.87
CA PHE A 341 -1.59 -15.18 9.68
C PHE A 341 -0.24 -14.95 9.06
N VAL A 342 -0.19 -14.04 8.08
CA VAL A 342 1.02 -13.69 7.33
C VAL A 342 1.21 -12.17 7.29
N SER A 343 2.41 -11.74 6.95
CA SER A 343 2.65 -10.34 6.59
C SER A 343 2.20 -10.07 5.17
N PHE A 344 1.56 -8.94 4.94
CA PHE A 344 1.04 -8.57 3.63
C PHE A 344 1.18 -7.07 3.37
N VAL A 345 1.50 -6.70 2.14
CA VAL A 345 1.58 -5.31 1.70
C VAL A 345 0.46 -5.02 0.73
N SER A 346 -0.48 -4.15 1.12
CA SER A 346 -1.61 -3.74 0.30
C SER A 346 -1.33 -2.43 -0.42
N MET A 347 -1.52 -2.41 -1.73
CA MET A 347 -1.44 -1.19 -2.56
C MET A 347 -2.72 -0.35 -2.52
N GLN A 348 -3.82 -0.91 -2.02
CA GLN A 348 -5.13 -0.26 -1.95
C GLN A 348 -5.46 0.30 -0.57
N ALA A 349 -4.48 0.39 0.30
CA ALA A 349 -4.63 0.81 1.68
C ALA A 349 -3.93 2.15 1.97
N VAL A 350 -4.40 2.84 3.01
CA VAL A 350 -3.72 4.00 3.57
C VAL A 350 -3.16 3.61 4.93
N GLY A 351 -1.90 3.96 5.18
CA GLY A 351 -1.20 3.66 6.41
C GLY A 351 -0.81 4.90 7.21
N GLU A 352 -0.63 4.71 8.51
CA GLU A 352 -0.14 5.73 9.43
C GLU A 352 0.87 5.13 10.42
N THR A 353 1.89 5.91 10.77
CA THR A 353 3.02 5.43 11.59
C THR A 353 2.66 5.15 13.05
N THR A 354 1.51 5.62 13.50
CA THR A 354 1.01 5.47 14.87
C THR A 354 0.00 4.35 15.02
N SER A 355 -0.36 3.68 13.92
CA SER A 355 -1.34 2.61 13.95
C SER A 355 -0.77 1.32 14.54
N PHE A 356 -1.67 0.47 15.00
CA PHE A 356 -1.35 -0.83 15.57
C PHE A 356 -0.78 -1.77 14.50
N ASP A 357 0.40 -2.35 14.73
CA ASP A 357 1.10 -3.21 13.77
C ASP A 357 0.58 -4.66 13.87
N THR A 358 -0.29 -5.02 12.96
CA THR A 358 -0.89 -6.35 12.82
C THR A 358 -0.28 -7.20 11.70
N GLY A 359 0.81 -6.74 11.08
CA GLY A 359 1.45 -7.43 9.95
C GLY A 359 0.88 -7.05 8.58
N VAL A 360 -0.11 -6.15 8.50
CA VAL A 360 -0.64 -5.64 7.24
C VAL A 360 -0.17 -4.22 7.03
N TYR A 361 0.48 -3.99 5.90
CA TYR A 361 1.16 -2.74 5.60
C TYR A 361 0.70 -2.14 4.27
N THR A 362 0.93 -0.86 4.12
CA THR A 362 1.02 -0.17 2.83
C THR A 362 2.39 0.47 2.70
N ILE A 363 2.73 0.87 1.47
CA ILE A 363 3.99 1.55 1.18
C ILE A 363 3.71 3.03 1.08
N LYS A 364 4.50 3.83 1.79
CA LYS A 364 4.47 5.28 1.72
C LYS A 364 5.84 5.80 1.31
N LEU A 365 5.87 6.67 0.30
CA LEU A 365 7.06 7.46 0.00
C LEU A 365 7.24 8.52 1.09
N ILE A 366 8.47 8.67 1.57
CA ILE A 366 8.87 9.66 2.57
C ILE A 366 9.91 10.57 1.92
N GLU A 367 9.68 11.87 2.01
CA GLU A 367 10.62 12.91 1.58
C GLU A 367 11.71 13.15 2.64
#